data_481b8915abdb5bdbe7be19fe157f5731
#
_entry.id   481b8915abdb5bdbe7be19fe157f5731
#
_cell.length_a   1.000
_cell.length_b   1.000
_cell.length_c   1.000
_cell.angle_alpha   90.00
_cell.angle_beta   90.00
_cell.angle_gamma   90.00
#
_symmetry.space_group_name_H-M   'P 1'
#
loop_
_entity.id
_entity.type
_entity.pdbx_description
1 polymer ?
#
loop_
_entity_poly.entity_id
_entity_poly.type
_entity_poly.pdbx_seq_one_letter_code
_entity_poly.pdbx_strand_id
1 'polypeptide(L)'
;MSLTPAVSALLKASCPTATQDVRANLENRAKAIETASYGPLNPSEPNDDYWAKIGAEWGVSADEAKKQRCGNCAAFVQTSAMLQCIEIGLAQGDTRETAWDVSEAGELGYCEAFDFKCASARVCRAWIVGGPVTDSNSGRLK
;
A
#
# COMPACT_ATOMS: atom_id res chain seq x y z
N MET A 1 -16.48 14.28 -2.85
CA MET A 1 -16.06 15.37 -3.77
C MET A 1 -16.08 14.87 -5.20
N SER A 2 -16.68 15.61 -6.10
CA SER A 2 -16.68 15.22 -7.51
C SER A 2 -15.61 16.01 -8.26
N LEU A 3 -14.92 15.33 -9.15
CA LEU A 3 -13.89 15.94 -9.99
C LEU A 3 -14.45 16.16 -11.39
N THR A 4 -14.04 17.26 -12.04
CA THR A 4 -14.35 17.45 -13.45
C THR A 4 -13.62 16.38 -14.27
N PRO A 5 -14.13 16.02 -15.46
CA PRO A 5 -13.41 15.06 -16.32
C PRO A 5 -11.97 15.48 -16.64
N ALA A 6 -11.73 16.78 -16.83
CA ALA A 6 -10.38 17.27 -17.12
C ALA A 6 -9.45 17.08 -15.94
N VAL A 7 -9.90 17.38 -14.72
CA VAL A 7 -9.10 17.19 -13.51
C VAL A 7 -8.82 15.71 -13.27
N SER A 8 -9.84 14.85 -13.43
CA SER A 8 -9.67 13.41 -13.30
C SER A 8 -8.64 12.87 -14.29
N ALA A 9 -8.67 13.34 -15.54
CA ALA A 9 -7.70 12.91 -16.55
C ALA A 9 -6.28 13.33 -16.20
N LEU A 10 -6.09 14.55 -15.67
CA LEU A 10 -4.77 15.02 -15.25
C LEU A 10 -4.24 14.21 -14.07
N LEU A 11 -5.06 13.94 -13.06
CA LEU A 11 -4.67 13.14 -11.91
C LEU A 11 -4.29 11.72 -12.35
N LYS A 12 -5.10 11.11 -13.22
CA LYS A 12 -4.85 9.77 -13.73
C LYS A 12 -3.52 9.71 -14.49
N ALA A 13 -3.22 10.73 -15.29
CA ALA A 13 -1.97 10.79 -16.07
C ALA A 13 -0.74 10.89 -15.17
N SER A 14 -0.87 11.53 -13.99
CA SER A 14 0.24 11.69 -13.04
C SER A 14 0.32 10.58 -12.00
N CYS A 15 -0.64 9.66 -11.99
CA CYS A 15 -0.67 8.57 -11.01
C CYS A 15 0.24 7.42 -11.42
N PRO A 16 0.83 6.69 -10.44
CA PRO A 16 1.58 5.48 -10.75
C PRO A 16 0.72 4.47 -11.50
N THR A 17 1.33 3.79 -12.47
CA THR A 17 0.62 2.83 -13.33
C THR A 17 -0.20 1.81 -12.54
N ALA A 18 0.38 1.25 -11.48
CA ALA A 18 -0.29 0.22 -10.69
C ALA A 18 -1.57 0.73 -10.00
N THR A 19 -1.72 2.05 -9.77
CA THR A 19 -2.96 2.58 -9.21
C THR A 19 -4.08 2.63 -10.24
N GLN A 20 -3.73 2.61 -11.54
CA GLN A 20 -4.69 2.77 -12.64
C GLN A 20 -4.89 1.49 -13.45
N ASP A 21 -4.00 0.53 -13.33
CA ASP A 21 -4.00 -0.70 -14.10
C ASP A 21 -3.99 -1.89 -13.15
N VAL A 22 -5.11 -2.60 -13.07
CA VAL A 22 -5.27 -3.78 -12.19
C VAL A 22 -4.21 -4.83 -12.48
N ARG A 23 -3.91 -5.06 -13.77
CA ARG A 23 -2.93 -6.06 -14.16
C ARG A 23 -1.53 -5.72 -13.64
N ALA A 24 -1.10 -4.48 -13.83
CA ALA A 24 0.20 -4.02 -13.33
C ALA A 24 0.26 -4.15 -11.80
N ASN A 25 -0.81 -3.79 -11.11
CA ASN A 25 -0.88 -3.89 -9.65
C ASN A 25 -0.73 -5.34 -9.19
N LEU A 26 -1.44 -6.26 -9.83
CA LEU A 26 -1.39 -7.68 -9.46
C LEU A 26 -0.03 -8.30 -9.77
N GLU A 27 0.59 -7.93 -10.87
CA GLU A 27 1.94 -8.40 -11.21
C GLU A 27 2.96 -7.92 -10.19
N ASN A 28 2.90 -6.65 -9.81
CA ASN A 28 3.83 -6.07 -8.84
C ASN A 28 3.58 -6.64 -7.44
N ARG A 29 2.33 -6.85 -7.08
CA ARG A 29 1.97 -7.50 -5.81
C ARG A 29 2.53 -8.92 -5.74
N ALA A 30 2.40 -9.67 -6.84
CA ALA A 30 2.95 -11.02 -6.90
C ALA A 30 4.47 -11.04 -6.71
N LYS A 31 5.18 -10.05 -7.27
CA LYS A 31 6.62 -9.91 -7.04
C LYS A 31 6.94 -9.62 -5.58
N ALA A 32 6.16 -8.77 -4.93
CA ALA A 32 6.35 -8.48 -3.51
C ALA A 32 6.15 -9.73 -2.65
N ILE A 33 5.15 -10.54 -2.97
CA ILE A 33 4.90 -11.80 -2.26
C ILE A 33 6.08 -12.75 -2.46
N GLU A 34 6.51 -12.92 -3.71
CA GLU A 34 7.56 -13.86 -4.06
C GLU A 34 8.93 -13.45 -3.53
N THR A 35 9.31 -12.19 -3.69
CA THR A 35 10.66 -11.72 -3.38
C THR A 35 10.83 -11.15 -1.99
N ALA A 36 9.76 -10.66 -1.37
CA ALA A 36 9.83 -9.98 -0.07
C ALA A 36 8.80 -10.50 0.94
N SER A 37 8.16 -11.61 0.65
CA SER A 37 7.20 -12.27 1.56
C SER A 37 6.07 -11.33 1.99
N TYR A 38 5.56 -10.51 1.07
CA TYR A 38 4.42 -9.65 1.38
C TYR A 38 3.22 -10.50 1.82
N GLY A 39 2.66 -10.20 2.96
CA GLY A 39 1.55 -10.93 3.59
C GLY A 39 1.33 -10.41 4.99
N PRO A 40 0.67 -11.15 5.88
CA PRO A 40 -0.12 -12.36 5.62
C PRO A 40 -1.47 -12.04 4.98
N LEU A 41 -2.13 -13.06 4.43
CA LEU A 41 -3.41 -12.89 3.74
C LEU A 41 -4.48 -12.30 4.66
N ASN A 42 -4.55 -12.77 5.89
CA ASN A 42 -5.40 -12.20 6.92
C ASN A 42 -4.55 -11.84 8.14
N PRO A 43 -4.16 -10.56 8.26
CA PRO A 43 -3.26 -10.16 9.37
C PRO A 43 -3.85 -10.31 10.76
N SER A 44 -5.17 -10.38 10.90
CA SER A 44 -5.81 -10.52 12.21
C SER A 44 -5.85 -11.96 12.72
N GLU A 45 -5.56 -12.95 11.87
CA GLU A 45 -5.45 -14.34 12.29
C GLU A 45 -4.06 -14.62 12.87
N PRO A 46 -3.93 -15.66 13.72
CA PRO A 46 -2.60 -16.09 14.15
C PRO A 46 -1.79 -16.58 12.94
N ASN A 47 -0.67 -15.94 12.69
CA ASN A 47 0.22 -16.27 11.58
C ASN A 47 1.62 -16.53 12.14
N ASP A 48 1.71 -17.44 13.13
CA ASP A 48 2.90 -17.65 13.92
C ASP A 48 4.12 -18.02 13.08
N ASP A 49 3.95 -18.90 12.10
CA ASP A 49 5.06 -19.32 11.23
C ASP A 49 5.59 -18.15 10.41
N TYR A 50 4.69 -17.33 9.89
CA TYR A 50 5.05 -16.14 9.12
C TYR A 50 5.88 -15.17 9.96
N TRP A 51 5.38 -14.84 11.15
CA TRP A 51 6.06 -13.85 12.02
C TRP A 51 7.37 -14.38 12.57
N ALA A 52 7.45 -15.67 12.86
CA ALA A 52 8.71 -16.30 13.28
C ALA A 52 9.75 -16.19 12.16
N LYS A 53 9.35 -16.44 10.92
CA LYS A 53 10.25 -16.38 9.77
C LYS A 53 10.74 -14.94 9.52
N ILE A 54 9.84 -13.97 9.53
CA ILE A 54 10.20 -12.56 9.34
C ILE A 54 11.09 -12.07 10.48
N GLY A 55 10.75 -12.43 11.71
CA GLY A 55 11.56 -12.08 12.88
C GLY A 55 12.97 -12.64 12.80
N ALA A 56 13.10 -13.88 12.35
CA ALA A 56 14.41 -14.51 12.16
C ALA A 56 15.23 -13.76 11.11
N GLU A 57 14.62 -13.35 10.01
CA GLU A 57 15.31 -12.59 8.97
C GLU A 57 15.76 -11.22 9.45
N TRP A 58 14.99 -10.58 10.32
CA TRP A 58 15.32 -9.26 10.87
C TRP A 58 16.17 -9.34 12.16
N GLY A 59 16.38 -10.52 12.69
CA GLY A 59 17.13 -10.69 13.94
C GLY A 59 16.35 -10.23 15.16
N VAL A 60 15.03 -10.34 15.16
CA VAL A 60 14.14 -9.96 16.28
C VAL A 60 13.16 -11.08 16.57
N SER A 61 12.46 -10.99 17.71
CA SER A 61 11.41 -11.95 18.04
C SER A 61 10.20 -11.78 17.12
N ALA A 62 9.34 -12.81 17.05
CA ALA A 62 8.09 -12.73 16.31
C ALA A 62 7.21 -11.59 16.82
N ASP A 63 7.16 -11.37 18.13
CA ASP A 63 6.36 -10.30 18.73
C ASP A 63 6.85 -8.91 18.30
N GLU A 64 8.17 -8.72 18.23
CA GLU A 64 8.74 -7.48 17.73
C GLU A 64 8.44 -7.29 16.24
N ALA A 65 8.54 -8.35 15.45
CA ALA A 65 8.25 -8.29 14.02
C ALA A 65 6.79 -7.88 13.76
N LYS A 66 5.85 -8.34 14.57
CA LYS A 66 4.42 -8.02 14.44
C LYS A 66 4.12 -6.53 14.57
N LYS A 67 4.98 -5.76 15.19
CA LYS A 67 4.81 -4.32 15.34
C LYS A 67 5.06 -3.57 14.04
N GLN A 68 5.74 -4.20 13.09
CA GLN A 68 6.09 -3.57 11.83
C GLN A 68 5.07 -3.93 10.76
N ARG A 69 4.47 -2.92 10.18
CA ARG A 69 3.41 -3.07 9.18
C ARG A 69 3.66 -2.09 8.05
N CYS A 70 3.05 -2.34 6.88
CA CYS A 70 3.09 -1.36 5.79
C CYS A 70 2.66 0.02 6.28
N GLY A 71 1.66 0.09 7.14
CA GLY A 71 1.16 1.34 7.70
C GLY A 71 2.18 2.17 8.47
N ASN A 72 3.33 1.61 8.87
CA ASN A 72 4.43 2.39 9.46
C ASN A 72 5.73 2.25 8.68
N CYS A 73 5.65 1.81 7.43
CA CYS A 73 6.81 1.65 6.55
C CYS A 73 7.12 2.95 5.81
N ALA A 74 8.40 3.29 5.68
CA ALA A 74 8.82 4.48 4.96
C ALA A 74 8.49 4.46 3.47
N ALA A 75 8.24 3.28 2.89
CA ALA A 75 7.84 3.14 1.50
C ALA A 75 6.32 3.24 1.29
N PHE A 76 5.53 3.34 2.36
CA PHE A 76 4.07 3.36 2.30
C PHE A 76 3.57 4.79 2.18
N VAL A 77 2.97 5.12 1.04
CA VAL A 77 2.54 6.48 0.71
C VAL A 77 1.04 6.63 0.87
N GLN A 78 0.62 7.53 1.74
CA GLN A 78 -0.77 7.89 1.98
C GLN A 78 -0.96 9.40 1.92
N THR A 79 -0.29 10.07 0.99
CA THR A 79 -0.57 11.49 0.73
C THR A 79 -1.96 11.63 0.12
N SER A 80 -2.57 12.80 0.25
CA SER A 80 -3.88 13.06 -0.37
C SER A 80 -3.86 12.78 -1.86
N ALA A 81 -2.79 13.18 -2.55
CA ALA A 81 -2.65 12.94 -3.98
C ALA A 81 -2.60 11.44 -4.30
N MET A 82 -1.85 10.65 -3.53
CA MET A 82 -1.76 9.22 -3.76
C MET A 82 -3.09 8.52 -3.46
N LEU A 83 -3.78 8.91 -2.40
CA LEU A 83 -5.09 8.34 -2.07
C LEU A 83 -6.10 8.63 -3.16
N GLN A 84 -6.04 9.82 -3.78
CA GLN A 84 -6.88 10.13 -4.92
C GLN A 84 -6.57 9.24 -6.12
N CYS A 85 -5.29 8.97 -6.38
CA CYS A 85 -4.89 8.03 -7.44
C CYS A 85 -5.49 6.65 -7.22
N ILE A 86 -5.42 6.15 -5.99
CA ILE A 86 -5.98 4.84 -5.64
C ILE A 86 -7.49 4.83 -5.84
N GLU A 87 -8.19 5.87 -5.38
CA GLU A 87 -9.64 5.98 -5.54
C GLU A 87 -10.05 6.02 -7.01
N ILE A 88 -9.34 6.81 -7.82
CA ILE A 88 -9.64 6.91 -9.25
C ILE A 88 -9.49 5.54 -9.92
N GLY A 89 -8.44 4.81 -9.56
CA GLY A 89 -8.21 3.47 -10.09
C GLY A 89 -9.30 2.49 -9.69
N LEU A 90 -9.71 2.52 -8.41
CA LEU A 90 -10.77 1.65 -7.90
C LEU A 90 -12.14 2.01 -8.48
N ALA A 91 -12.35 3.29 -8.80
CA ALA A 91 -13.63 3.77 -9.31
C ALA A 91 -13.85 3.49 -10.80
N GLN A 92 -12.88 2.91 -11.49
CA GLN A 92 -13.06 2.56 -12.91
C GLN A 92 -14.13 1.48 -13.02
N GLY A 93 -15.31 1.86 -13.52
CA GLY A 93 -16.46 0.98 -13.59
C GLY A 93 -17.40 1.06 -12.40
N ASP A 94 -17.05 1.84 -11.36
CA ASP A 94 -17.85 2.03 -10.14
C ASP A 94 -17.99 3.51 -9.82
N THR A 95 -18.74 3.82 -8.75
CA THR A 95 -18.85 5.18 -8.26
C THR A 95 -17.64 5.52 -7.38
N ARG A 96 -17.28 6.81 -7.31
CA ARG A 96 -16.19 7.25 -6.45
C ARG A 96 -16.49 7.03 -4.97
N GLU A 97 -17.75 7.10 -4.58
CA GLU A 97 -18.15 6.83 -3.19
C GLU A 97 -17.81 5.39 -2.81
N THR A 98 -18.15 4.44 -3.68
CA THR A 98 -17.81 3.03 -3.45
C THR A 98 -16.30 2.83 -3.39
N ALA A 99 -15.55 3.47 -4.28
CA ALA A 99 -14.08 3.37 -4.29
C ALA A 99 -13.47 3.92 -3.02
N TRP A 100 -14.00 5.03 -2.51
CA TRP A 100 -13.55 5.62 -1.25
C TRP A 100 -13.75 4.65 -0.09
N ASP A 101 -14.94 4.06 -0.01
CA ASP A 101 -15.27 3.09 1.05
C ASP A 101 -14.33 1.88 1.02
N VAL A 102 -14.02 1.37 -0.18
CA VAL A 102 -13.10 0.25 -0.34
C VAL A 102 -11.69 0.64 0.11
N SER A 103 -11.22 1.82 -0.28
CA SER A 103 -9.90 2.31 0.09
C SER A 103 -9.78 2.47 1.60
N GLU A 104 -10.78 3.08 2.25
CA GLU A 104 -10.77 3.26 3.70
C GLU A 104 -10.83 1.94 4.44
N ALA A 105 -11.73 1.05 4.02
CA ALA A 105 -11.91 -0.24 4.69
C ALA A 105 -10.64 -1.10 4.62
N GLY A 106 -9.92 -1.03 3.50
CA GLY A 106 -8.66 -1.76 3.33
C GLY A 106 -7.45 -1.01 3.88
N GLU A 107 -7.62 0.24 4.28
CA GLU A 107 -6.52 1.11 4.68
C GLU A 107 -5.39 1.07 3.66
N LEU A 108 -5.75 1.26 2.41
CA LEU A 108 -4.82 1.14 1.29
C LEU A 108 -3.88 2.35 1.21
N GLY A 109 -2.66 2.07 0.78
CA GLY A 109 -1.68 3.06 0.41
C GLY A 109 -0.86 2.52 -0.74
N TYR A 110 0.16 3.24 -1.15
CA TYR A 110 1.01 2.83 -2.25
C TYR A 110 2.40 2.48 -1.76
N CYS A 111 2.88 1.29 -2.11
CA CYS A 111 4.24 0.86 -1.78
C CYS A 111 5.19 1.31 -2.88
N GLU A 112 6.08 2.26 -2.59
CA GLU A 112 7.06 2.74 -3.57
C GLU A 112 8.20 1.76 -3.81
N ALA A 113 8.42 0.82 -2.89
CA ALA A 113 9.48 -0.18 -3.07
C ALA A 113 9.12 -1.21 -4.14
N PHE A 114 7.84 -1.59 -4.23
CA PHE A 114 7.39 -2.62 -5.17
C PHE A 114 6.32 -2.12 -6.14
N ASP A 115 5.98 -0.84 -6.10
CA ASP A 115 5.06 -0.19 -7.05
C ASP A 115 3.70 -0.87 -7.15
N PHE A 116 3.02 -1.01 -6.00
CA PHE A 116 1.66 -1.56 -5.98
C PHE A 116 0.85 -0.99 -4.81
N LYS A 117 -0.47 -1.14 -4.90
CA LYS A 117 -1.37 -0.77 -3.80
C LYS A 117 -1.26 -1.83 -2.71
N CYS A 118 -0.90 -1.42 -1.49
CA CYS A 118 -0.74 -2.35 -0.38
C CYS A 118 -1.64 -1.97 0.80
N ALA A 119 -1.93 -2.95 1.64
CA ALA A 119 -2.76 -2.75 2.81
C ALA A 119 -1.89 -2.44 4.02
N SER A 120 -2.31 -1.45 4.83
CA SER A 120 -1.53 -0.99 5.98
C SER A 120 -1.28 -2.06 7.03
N ALA A 121 -2.21 -3.02 7.16
CA ALA A 121 -2.10 -4.08 8.17
C ALA A 121 -1.14 -5.21 7.78
N ARG A 122 -0.68 -5.23 6.53
CA ARG A 122 0.27 -6.24 6.05
C ARG A 122 1.71 -5.74 6.18
N VAL A 123 2.67 -6.57 5.83
CA VAL A 123 4.09 -6.21 5.89
C VAL A 123 4.85 -7.03 4.86
N CYS A 124 6.06 -6.60 4.51
CA CYS A 124 6.98 -7.40 3.72
C CYS A 124 8.38 -7.38 4.38
N ARG A 125 9.25 -8.27 3.92
CA ARG A 125 10.61 -8.37 4.44
C ARG A 125 11.42 -7.09 4.23
N ALA A 126 11.07 -6.29 3.23
CA ALA A 126 11.77 -5.05 2.90
C ALA A 126 11.28 -3.84 3.70
N TRP A 127 10.52 -4.04 4.77
CA TRP A 127 10.02 -2.95 5.62
C TRP A 127 11.14 -1.99 6.04
N ILE A 128 10.83 -0.68 5.99
CA ILE A 128 11.79 0.39 6.28
C ILE A 128 11.22 1.29 7.36
N VAL A 129 12.05 1.62 8.37
CA VAL A 129 11.66 2.52 9.46
C VAL A 129 11.47 3.94 8.94
N GLY A 130 10.49 4.63 9.49
CA GLY A 130 10.31 6.07 9.24
C GLY A 130 9.05 6.48 8.52
N GLY A 131 8.11 5.56 8.32
CA GLY A 131 6.86 5.88 7.64
C GLY A 131 5.67 5.98 8.58
N PRO A 132 4.47 6.13 8.04
CA PRO A 132 4.20 6.23 6.60
C PRO A 132 4.49 7.63 6.04
N VAL A 133 4.45 7.76 4.71
CA VAL A 133 4.58 9.06 4.05
C VAL A 133 3.19 9.67 3.91
N THR A 134 3.00 10.85 4.48
CA THR A 134 1.73 11.56 4.48
C THR A 134 1.95 12.99 3.98
N ASP A 135 0.89 13.79 3.87
CA ASP A 135 1.01 15.18 3.43
C ASP A 135 1.95 15.99 4.33
N SER A 136 1.99 15.66 5.62
CA SER A 136 2.82 16.40 6.58
C SER A 136 4.33 16.14 6.43
N ASN A 137 4.72 15.05 5.77
CA ASN A 137 6.13 14.69 5.61
C ASN A 137 6.51 14.29 4.18
N SER A 138 5.66 14.60 3.19
CA SER A 138 5.86 14.16 1.81
C SER A 138 7.12 14.75 1.16
N GLY A 139 7.69 15.81 1.73
CA GLY A 139 8.96 16.37 1.25
C GLY A 139 10.11 15.36 1.26
N ARG A 140 10.01 14.30 2.04
CA ARG A 140 11.02 13.24 2.11
C ARG A 140 11.15 12.43 0.82
N LEU A 141 10.15 12.51 -0.07
CA LEU A 141 10.17 11.78 -1.33
C LEU A 141 10.96 12.46 -2.45
N LYS A 142 11.53 13.60 -2.18
CA LYS A 142 12.29 14.35 -3.18
C LYS A 142 13.70 13.81 -3.36
#